data_08908e1a6766afc185f8ef0f1565c582
#
_entry.id   08908e1a6766afc185f8ef0f1565c582
#
_cell.length_a   1.000
_cell.length_b   1.000
_cell.length_c   1.000
_cell.angle_alpha   90.00
_cell.angle_beta   90.00
_cell.angle_gamma   90.00
#
_symmetry.space_group_name_H-M   'P 1'
#
loop_
_entity.id
_entity.type
_entity.pdbx_description
1 polymer ?
#
loop_
_entity_poly.entity_id
_entity_poly.type
_entity_poly.pdbx_seq_one_letter_code
_entity_poly.pdbx_strand_id
1 'polypeptide(L)'
;MNHQHTSLGDVHQSVDMTNSGGARWRKLLAFFGPAYLVSVGYMDPGNWATDLAGGSQYGYQLLWVLLMSNLMALLLQSLSARLGIVRGRDLAQANRETYPPVVNFILYLLAEIAIAATDLAEVLGMAIGIQLLTGLPLAWGVSITVFDTFLLLVLQRYGIRKMEAFIIALVAIVGISFLVELIMAKPALNEVMVGFIPTIPDNTALYIAIGIIGATVMPHNLYLHSALVQTRKIKRDDPGIKQALKLNFIDSAVALNLAFFVNAAILILAATVFFKAGHTNVAEIQDAHKLMKDLLGSKWAPMLFAIALIAAGQSSTVTGTLAGQIVMEGYLSLRINPWLRRLLTRLLAIIPALLVILIAGDDKVGELLVFSQVLLSMQLGFAVIPLIHFVSDKKTMGNYAIKPLVKVISWIITIILVYLNCRMVYTEAAHYMSGSSSIWVDIIIIAAGLAFITLLVITVIYPLLSRYQQKASAQIHPTHEITLGELKIPEYNCIAMALDFSRDDEKIISNAIAHGNPQTVYLLIHIVESASAKYLGRESDDFETRKDQEQMEKYLALLHARNIKAKGLLGYRHRAKEIVRLVKEEKADFLVLGGHGHTGIKDWIYGETANQVRHQVRIPVLVVQ
;
A
#
# COMPACT_ATOMS: atom_id res chain seq x y z
N MET A 1 -23.64 -0.94 4.68
CA MET A 1 -22.23 -1.29 4.96
C MET A 1 -21.44 0.00 4.95
N ASN A 2 -20.87 0.40 6.08
CA ASN A 2 -20.12 1.65 6.20
C ASN A 2 -18.84 1.58 5.35
N HIS A 3 -18.80 2.32 4.24
CA HIS A 3 -17.63 2.46 3.36
C HIS A 3 -16.45 3.20 4.01
N GLN A 4 -16.60 3.68 5.25
CA GLN A 4 -15.61 4.51 5.96
C GLN A 4 -14.35 3.77 6.46
N HIS A 5 -14.29 2.42 6.35
CA HIS A 5 -13.19 1.61 6.89
C HIS A 5 -12.61 0.60 5.89
N THR A 6 -12.79 0.81 4.58
CA THR A 6 -12.21 -0.04 3.55
C THR A 6 -10.93 0.58 3.01
N SER A 7 -9.86 -0.21 2.91
CA SER A 7 -8.63 0.19 2.22
C SER A 7 -8.93 0.48 0.75
N LEU A 8 -8.26 1.45 0.15
CA LEU A 8 -8.52 1.94 -1.21
C LEU A 8 -10.00 2.37 -1.42
N GLY A 9 -10.62 3.04 -0.45
CA GLY A 9 -12.04 3.40 -0.48
C GLY A 9 -12.50 4.10 -1.76
N ASP A 10 -11.64 4.93 -2.37
CA ASP A 10 -11.95 5.70 -3.58
C ASP A 10 -12.08 4.83 -4.85
N VAL A 11 -11.42 3.67 -4.88
CA VAL A 11 -11.46 2.73 -6.01
C VAL A 11 -12.17 1.40 -5.69
N HIS A 12 -12.70 1.28 -4.46
CA HIS A 12 -13.45 0.11 -4.03
C HIS A 12 -14.69 -0.10 -4.90
N GLN A 13 -14.83 -1.32 -5.48
CA GLN A 13 -15.93 -1.68 -6.40
C GLN A 13 -16.07 -0.75 -7.63
N SER A 14 -14.99 -0.07 -8.05
CA SER A 14 -15.00 0.84 -9.19
C SER A 14 -15.17 0.14 -10.54
N VAL A 15 -14.86 -1.17 -10.63
CA VAL A 15 -14.98 -1.96 -11.85
C VAL A 15 -16.18 -2.89 -11.75
N ASP A 16 -17.27 -2.57 -12.48
CA ASP A 16 -18.51 -3.35 -12.45
C ASP A 16 -18.40 -4.65 -13.27
N MET A 17 -18.54 -5.78 -12.58
CA MET A 17 -18.55 -7.13 -13.18
C MET A 17 -19.98 -7.72 -13.28
N THR A 18 -20.99 -7.03 -12.73
CA THR A 18 -22.36 -7.57 -12.62
C THR A 18 -23.14 -7.48 -13.92
N ASN A 19 -22.82 -6.50 -14.77
CA ASN A 19 -23.55 -6.15 -16.00
C ASN A 19 -22.88 -6.63 -17.30
N SER A 20 -21.79 -7.38 -17.23
CA SER A 20 -21.12 -7.89 -18.42
C SER A 20 -21.93 -9.02 -19.09
N GLY A 21 -23.02 -8.67 -19.76
CA GLY A 21 -23.84 -9.55 -20.63
C GLY A 21 -23.11 -9.89 -21.94
N GLY A 22 -21.87 -10.33 -21.87
CA GLY A 22 -21.05 -10.62 -23.04
C GLY A 22 -20.38 -11.99 -23.00
N ALA A 23 -19.73 -12.35 -24.13
CA ALA A 23 -18.95 -13.57 -24.26
C ALA A 23 -17.98 -13.77 -23.08
N ARG A 24 -17.71 -15.02 -22.68
CA ARG A 24 -16.86 -15.38 -21.52
C ARG A 24 -15.51 -14.66 -21.49
N TRP A 25 -14.89 -14.42 -22.66
CA TRP A 25 -13.62 -13.73 -22.79
C TRP A 25 -13.68 -12.24 -22.39
N ARG A 26 -14.82 -11.54 -22.62
CA ARG A 26 -15.00 -10.14 -22.18
C ARG A 26 -15.06 -10.03 -20.66
N LYS A 27 -15.69 -11.01 -19.99
CA LYS A 27 -15.69 -11.09 -18.52
C LYS A 27 -14.29 -11.34 -17.96
N LEU A 28 -13.52 -12.20 -18.62
CA LEU A 28 -12.15 -12.49 -18.27
C LEU A 28 -11.29 -11.20 -18.38
N LEU A 29 -11.33 -10.50 -19.54
CA LEU A 29 -10.62 -9.25 -19.72
C LEU A 29 -11.06 -8.12 -18.77
N ALA A 30 -12.34 -8.07 -18.41
CA ALA A 30 -12.83 -7.10 -17.43
C ALA A 30 -12.32 -7.41 -16.01
N PHE A 31 -12.08 -8.68 -15.66
CA PHE A 31 -11.55 -9.09 -14.38
C PHE A 31 -10.03 -8.91 -14.30
N PHE A 32 -9.31 -9.07 -15.40
CA PHE A 32 -7.86 -8.94 -15.47
C PHE A 32 -7.39 -7.56 -14.98
N GLY A 33 -6.29 -7.56 -14.23
CA GLY A 33 -5.62 -6.37 -13.70
C GLY A 33 -5.04 -6.54 -12.31
N PRO A 34 -5.76 -7.00 -11.28
CA PRO A 34 -5.23 -7.13 -9.93
C PRO A 34 -3.96 -7.97 -9.87
N ALA A 35 -3.93 -9.14 -10.51
CA ALA A 35 -2.76 -10.00 -10.50
C ALA A 35 -1.62 -9.46 -11.37
N TYR A 36 -1.90 -8.69 -12.44
CA TYR A 36 -0.85 -8.01 -13.20
C TYR A 36 -0.17 -6.91 -12.38
N LEU A 37 -0.92 -6.14 -11.60
CA LEU A 37 -0.34 -5.19 -10.65
C LEU A 37 0.58 -5.89 -9.65
N VAL A 38 0.15 -7.03 -9.13
CA VAL A 38 0.93 -7.83 -8.18
C VAL A 38 2.17 -8.45 -8.82
N SER A 39 2.06 -8.95 -10.08
CA SER A 39 3.15 -9.65 -10.75
C SER A 39 4.37 -8.78 -11.02
N VAL A 40 4.22 -7.47 -11.05
CA VAL A 40 5.31 -6.52 -11.23
C VAL A 40 6.34 -6.60 -10.09
N GLY A 41 5.89 -6.75 -8.86
CA GLY A 41 6.80 -6.93 -7.74
C GLY A 41 7.67 -8.19 -7.85
N TYR A 42 7.29 -9.16 -8.68
CA TYR A 42 8.10 -10.36 -8.97
C TYR A 42 9.19 -10.13 -10.03
N MET A 43 9.29 -8.94 -10.59
CA MET A 43 10.25 -8.56 -11.63
C MET A 43 11.05 -7.31 -11.24
N ASP A 44 11.13 -6.99 -9.95
CA ASP A 44 11.82 -5.83 -9.43
C ASP A 44 13.36 -5.96 -9.58
N PRO A 45 14.12 -4.88 -9.41
CA PRO A 45 15.58 -4.91 -9.48
C PRO A 45 16.26 -5.86 -8.49
N GLY A 46 15.61 -6.18 -7.35
CA GLY A 46 16.11 -7.18 -6.39
C GLY A 46 16.10 -8.60 -6.96
N ASN A 47 15.05 -8.97 -7.70
CA ASN A 47 15.02 -10.24 -8.44
C ASN A 47 16.11 -10.30 -9.50
N TRP A 48 16.37 -9.19 -10.21
CA TRP A 48 17.43 -9.13 -11.23
C TRP A 48 18.80 -9.46 -10.65
N ALA A 49 19.15 -8.88 -9.50
CA ALA A 49 20.44 -9.11 -8.85
C ALA A 49 20.62 -10.60 -8.48
N THR A 50 19.57 -11.23 -7.92
CA THR A 50 19.64 -12.66 -7.54
C THR A 50 19.66 -13.58 -8.75
N ASP A 51 18.93 -13.27 -9.83
CA ASP A 51 18.88 -14.07 -11.05
C ASP A 51 20.20 -13.96 -11.85
N LEU A 52 20.80 -12.77 -11.90
CA LEU A 52 22.11 -12.54 -12.52
C LEU A 52 23.20 -13.30 -11.75
N ALA A 53 23.22 -13.20 -10.42
CA ALA A 53 24.19 -13.93 -9.57
C ALA A 53 24.02 -15.45 -9.74
N GLY A 54 22.77 -15.95 -9.70
CA GLY A 54 22.48 -17.36 -9.89
C GLY A 54 22.89 -17.88 -11.27
N GLY A 55 22.55 -17.15 -12.32
CA GLY A 55 22.86 -17.51 -13.69
C GLY A 55 24.35 -17.43 -14.04
N SER A 56 25.05 -16.38 -13.58
CA SER A 56 26.48 -16.19 -13.85
C SER A 56 27.35 -17.18 -13.08
N GLN A 57 26.96 -17.58 -11.87
CA GLN A 57 27.77 -18.44 -11.00
C GLN A 57 27.48 -19.94 -11.18
N TYR A 58 26.22 -20.30 -11.41
CA TYR A 58 25.77 -21.70 -11.48
C TYR A 58 25.15 -22.10 -12.82
N GLY A 59 25.22 -21.23 -13.82
CA GLY A 59 24.61 -21.51 -15.12
C GLY A 59 23.09 -21.70 -14.98
N TYR A 60 22.55 -22.76 -15.57
CA TYR A 60 21.12 -23.03 -15.54
C TYR A 60 20.62 -23.75 -14.29
N GLN A 61 21.50 -24.15 -13.36
CA GLN A 61 21.21 -25.09 -12.27
C GLN A 61 20.17 -24.58 -11.27
N LEU A 62 19.91 -23.28 -11.20
CA LEU A 62 18.94 -22.68 -10.27
C LEU A 62 17.58 -22.34 -10.93
N LEU A 63 17.33 -22.71 -12.19
CA LEU A 63 16.03 -22.49 -12.86
C LEU A 63 14.87 -23.19 -12.15
N TRP A 64 15.11 -24.37 -11.57
CA TRP A 64 14.09 -25.08 -10.80
C TRP A 64 13.67 -24.31 -9.54
N VAL A 65 14.58 -23.52 -8.94
CA VAL A 65 14.28 -22.68 -7.77
C VAL A 65 13.30 -21.59 -8.16
N LEU A 66 13.51 -20.92 -9.32
CA LEU A 66 12.57 -19.94 -9.86
C LEU A 66 11.18 -20.54 -10.10
N LEU A 67 11.12 -21.73 -10.69
CA LEU A 67 9.85 -22.43 -10.93
C LEU A 67 9.13 -22.76 -9.62
N MET A 68 9.85 -23.30 -8.63
CA MET A 68 9.31 -23.60 -7.32
C MET A 68 8.81 -22.34 -6.61
N SER A 69 9.59 -21.26 -6.66
CA SER A 69 9.19 -19.96 -6.09
C SER A 69 7.91 -19.42 -6.74
N ASN A 70 7.80 -19.53 -8.07
CA ASN A 70 6.58 -19.12 -8.79
C ASN A 70 5.35 -19.95 -8.38
N LEU A 71 5.49 -21.27 -8.22
CA LEU A 71 4.41 -22.13 -7.75
C LEU A 71 3.98 -21.81 -6.32
N MET A 72 4.94 -21.54 -5.42
CA MET A 72 4.67 -21.08 -4.05
C MET A 72 3.94 -19.72 -4.08
N ALA A 73 4.42 -18.78 -4.88
CA ALA A 73 3.82 -17.48 -5.06
C ALA A 73 2.39 -17.57 -5.59
N LEU A 74 2.14 -18.38 -6.63
CA LEU A 74 0.81 -18.58 -7.19
C LEU A 74 -0.18 -19.11 -6.14
N LEU A 75 0.25 -20.06 -5.31
CA LEU A 75 -0.59 -20.56 -4.23
C LEU A 75 -0.91 -19.47 -3.23
N LEU A 76 0.10 -18.78 -2.70
CA LEU A 76 -0.06 -17.74 -1.68
C LEU A 76 -0.88 -16.54 -2.18
N GLN A 77 -0.67 -16.12 -3.43
CA GLN A 77 -1.46 -15.06 -4.06
C GLN A 77 -2.93 -15.48 -4.27
N SER A 78 -3.17 -16.76 -4.62
CA SER A 78 -4.55 -17.29 -4.70
C SER A 78 -5.24 -17.27 -3.34
N LEU A 79 -4.51 -17.55 -2.24
CA LEU A 79 -5.04 -17.47 -0.88
C LEU A 79 -5.34 -16.03 -0.47
N SER A 80 -4.43 -15.10 -0.79
CA SER A 80 -4.59 -13.67 -0.53
C SER A 80 -5.83 -13.11 -1.23
N ALA A 81 -5.98 -13.37 -2.52
CA ALA A 81 -7.16 -12.97 -3.27
C ALA A 81 -8.45 -13.61 -2.75
N ARG A 82 -8.40 -14.89 -2.34
CA ARG A 82 -9.53 -15.59 -1.71
C ARG A 82 -10.00 -14.86 -0.45
N LEU A 83 -9.06 -14.38 0.39
CA LEU A 83 -9.39 -13.59 1.57
C LEU A 83 -10.18 -12.32 1.18
N GLY A 84 -9.67 -11.53 0.22
CA GLY A 84 -10.32 -10.31 -0.26
C GLY A 84 -11.69 -10.54 -0.90
N ILE A 85 -11.80 -11.57 -1.76
CA ILE A 85 -13.05 -11.90 -2.47
C ILE A 85 -14.13 -12.39 -1.51
N VAL A 86 -13.79 -13.32 -0.62
CA VAL A 86 -14.78 -14.00 0.23
C VAL A 86 -15.13 -13.18 1.46
N ARG A 87 -14.11 -12.76 2.25
CA ARG A 87 -14.31 -12.04 3.51
C ARG A 87 -14.61 -10.55 3.28
N GLY A 88 -14.16 -9.96 2.14
CA GLY A 88 -14.27 -8.53 1.89
C GLY A 88 -13.38 -7.72 2.84
N ARG A 89 -12.25 -8.28 3.23
CA ARG A 89 -11.21 -7.67 4.04
C ARG A 89 -9.86 -7.93 3.39
N ASP A 90 -8.99 -6.95 3.38
CA ASP A 90 -7.59 -7.19 3.05
C ASP A 90 -6.84 -7.82 4.23
N LEU A 91 -5.62 -8.27 3.98
CA LEU A 91 -4.81 -8.97 4.98
C LEU A 91 -4.47 -8.08 6.20
N ALA A 92 -4.22 -6.78 5.99
CA ALA A 92 -3.91 -5.85 7.07
C ALA A 92 -5.14 -5.59 7.96
N GLN A 93 -6.33 -5.42 7.35
CA GLN A 93 -7.60 -5.32 8.08
C GLN A 93 -7.89 -6.59 8.87
N ALA A 94 -7.68 -7.76 8.28
CA ALA A 94 -7.89 -9.03 8.95
C ALA A 94 -6.94 -9.23 10.15
N ASN A 95 -5.68 -8.76 10.02
CA ASN A 95 -4.73 -8.73 11.13
C ASN A 95 -5.21 -7.82 12.26
N ARG A 96 -5.61 -6.59 11.94
CA ARG A 96 -6.14 -5.64 12.92
C ARG A 96 -7.35 -6.15 13.69
N GLU A 97 -8.26 -6.86 13.00
CA GLU A 97 -9.44 -7.46 13.62
C GLU A 97 -9.09 -8.65 14.54
N THR A 98 -7.91 -9.25 14.38
CA THR A 98 -7.54 -10.49 15.05
C THR A 98 -6.54 -10.28 16.18
N TYR A 99 -5.49 -9.49 15.95
CA TYR A 99 -4.38 -9.33 16.91
C TYR A 99 -4.62 -8.16 17.89
N PRO A 100 -4.02 -8.22 19.11
CA PRO A 100 -4.05 -7.11 20.06
C PRO A 100 -3.41 -5.85 19.49
N PRO A 101 -3.78 -4.64 19.97
CA PRO A 101 -3.27 -3.37 19.41
C PRO A 101 -1.75 -3.27 19.35
N VAL A 102 -1.04 -3.74 20.38
CA VAL A 102 0.44 -3.71 20.42
C VAL A 102 1.03 -4.61 19.33
N VAL A 103 0.56 -5.86 19.24
CA VAL A 103 1.03 -6.82 18.21
C VAL A 103 0.69 -6.29 16.81
N ASN A 104 -0.53 -5.77 16.64
CA ASN A 104 -0.97 -5.17 15.39
C ASN A 104 -0.06 -4.00 14.95
N PHE A 105 0.34 -3.14 15.89
CA PHE A 105 1.26 -2.03 15.60
C PHE A 105 2.66 -2.51 15.22
N ILE A 106 3.18 -3.55 15.89
CA ILE A 106 4.49 -4.12 15.55
C ILE A 106 4.45 -4.78 14.15
N LEU A 107 3.36 -5.53 13.82
CA LEU A 107 3.17 -6.10 12.49
C LEU A 107 3.07 -5.03 11.41
N TYR A 108 2.41 -3.91 11.71
CA TYR A 108 2.37 -2.73 10.84
C TYR A 108 3.78 -2.19 10.58
N LEU A 109 4.56 -1.98 11.65
CA LEU A 109 5.92 -1.44 11.55
C LEU A 109 6.84 -2.34 10.71
N LEU A 110 6.77 -3.66 10.91
CA LEU A 110 7.51 -4.63 10.10
C LEU A 110 7.10 -4.58 8.62
N ALA A 111 5.81 -4.44 8.34
CA ALA A 111 5.32 -4.33 6.97
C ALA A 111 5.78 -3.01 6.31
N GLU A 112 5.78 -1.89 7.03
CA GLU A 112 6.28 -0.60 6.51
C GLU A 112 7.80 -0.64 6.27
N ILE A 113 8.59 -1.27 7.14
CA ILE A 113 10.03 -1.46 6.94
C ILE A 113 10.28 -2.29 5.67
N ALA A 114 9.53 -3.37 5.46
CA ALA A 114 9.63 -4.18 4.26
C ALA A 114 9.28 -3.39 2.99
N ILE A 115 8.23 -2.56 3.03
CA ILE A 115 7.85 -1.70 1.90
C ILE A 115 8.91 -0.63 1.62
N ALA A 116 9.48 -0.02 2.66
CA ALA A 116 10.58 0.93 2.49
C ALA A 116 11.83 0.28 1.90
N ALA A 117 12.13 -0.98 2.28
CA ALA A 117 13.22 -1.76 1.69
C ALA A 117 12.97 -2.09 0.21
N THR A 118 11.72 -2.39 -0.17
CA THR A 118 11.33 -2.54 -1.58
C THR A 118 11.54 -1.23 -2.35
N ASP A 119 11.04 -0.11 -1.82
CA ASP A 119 11.16 1.19 -2.46
C ASP A 119 12.63 1.62 -2.63
N LEU A 120 13.50 1.24 -1.67
CA LEU A 120 14.96 1.42 -1.79
C LEU A 120 15.53 0.65 -2.99
N ALA A 121 15.18 -0.62 -3.16
CA ALA A 121 15.62 -1.43 -4.29
C ALA A 121 15.14 -0.87 -5.63
N GLU A 122 13.90 -0.38 -5.68
CA GLU A 122 13.30 0.27 -6.86
C GLU A 122 14.01 1.57 -7.24
N VAL A 123 14.31 2.42 -6.25
CA VAL A 123 15.08 3.66 -6.43
C VAL A 123 16.46 3.36 -7.00
N LEU A 124 17.18 2.41 -6.39
CA LEU A 124 18.51 2.02 -6.83
C LEU A 124 18.48 1.41 -8.24
N GLY A 125 17.54 0.51 -8.51
CA GLY A 125 17.40 -0.09 -9.83
C GLY A 125 17.12 0.93 -10.94
N MET A 126 16.18 1.87 -10.72
CA MET A 126 15.94 2.97 -11.66
C MET A 126 17.17 3.87 -11.82
N ALA A 127 17.85 4.22 -10.73
CA ALA A 127 19.03 5.06 -10.77
C ALA A 127 20.17 4.40 -11.55
N ILE A 128 20.40 3.09 -11.34
CA ILE A 128 21.34 2.30 -12.14
C ILE A 128 20.93 2.32 -13.62
N GLY A 129 19.66 2.07 -13.94
CA GLY A 129 19.17 2.10 -15.33
C GLY A 129 19.39 3.46 -16.00
N ILE A 130 19.14 4.56 -15.28
CA ILE A 130 19.42 5.94 -15.75
C ILE A 130 20.91 6.14 -15.96
N GLN A 131 21.76 5.72 -15.02
CA GLN A 131 23.23 5.78 -15.14
C GLN A 131 23.72 5.03 -16.39
N LEU A 132 23.25 3.79 -16.58
CA LEU A 132 23.65 2.94 -17.71
C LEU A 132 23.23 3.52 -19.06
N LEU A 133 22.08 4.18 -19.13
CA LEU A 133 21.54 4.75 -20.37
C LEU A 133 22.14 6.12 -20.71
N THR A 134 22.41 6.95 -19.70
CA THR A 134 22.78 8.37 -19.87
C THR A 134 24.22 8.68 -19.52
N GLY A 135 24.88 7.83 -18.74
CA GLY A 135 26.21 8.08 -18.16
C GLY A 135 26.22 9.05 -16.97
N LEU A 136 25.06 9.46 -16.45
CA LEU A 136 24.96 10.32 -15.28
C LEU A 136 25.48 9.60 -14.03
N PRO A 137 26.14 10.30 -13.08
CA PRO A 137 26.48 9.73 -11.77
C PRO A 137 25.25 9.18 -11.05
N LEU A 138 25.42 8.07 -10.32
CA LEU A 138 24.32 7.35 -9.68
C LEU A 138 23.51 8.23 -8.71
N ALA A 139 24.16 9.13 -7.97
CA ALA A 139 23.51 10.08 -7.07
C ALA A 139 22.49 10.99 -7.80
N TRP A 140 22.77 11.40 -9.04
CA TRP A 140 21.81 12.14 -9.85
C TRP A 140 20.67 11.25 -10.30
N GLY A 141 20.95 9.98 -10.68
CA GLY A 141 19.94 8.99 -10.99
C GLY A 141 18.94 8.83 -9.83
N VAL A 142 19.43 8.62 -8.60
CA VAL A 142 18.62 8.55 -7.38
C VAL A 142 17.78 9.82 -7.19
N SER A 143 18.38 10.99 -7.37
CA SER A 143 17.67 12.29 -7.21
C SER A 143 16.54 12.45 -8.23
N ILE A 144 16.75 12.03 -9.47
CA ILE A 144 15.74 12.09 -10.54
C ILE A 144 14.53 11.18 -10.22
N THR A 145 14.73 10.07 -9.53
CA THR A 145 13.62 9.17 -9.17
C THR A 145 12.57 9.82 -8.26
N VAL A 146 12.86 10.97 -7.62
CA VAL A 146 11.86 11.76 -6.87
C VAL A 146 10.69 12.18 -7.76
N PHE A 147 10.96 12.49 -9.04
CA PHE A 147 9.94 12.94 -9.99
C PHE A 147 8.91 11.85 -10.35
N ASP A 148 9.26 10.59 -10.18
CA ASP A 148 8.36 9.46 -10.28
C ASP A 148 7.14 9.58 -9.37
N THR A 149 7.30 10.22 -8.21
CA THR A 149 6.20 10.54 -7.30
C THR A 149 5.07 11.31 -7.98
N PHE A 150 5.43 12.28 -8.85
CA PHE A 150 4.44 13.09 -9.57
C PHE A 150 3.74 12.29 -10.68
N LEU A 151 4.47 11.43 -11.38
CA LEU A 151 3.90 10.58 -12.43
C LEU A 151 2.77 9.69 -11.86
N LEU A 152 3.00 9.09 -10.71
CA LEU A 152 2.00 8.22 -10.10
C LEU A 152 0.78 9.00 -9.61
N LEU A 153 0.95 10.20 -9.05
CA LEU A 153 -0.17 11.06 -8.68
C LEU A 153 -1.06 11.38 -9.88
N VAL A 154 -0.44 11.62 -11.03
CA VAL A 154 -1.18 11.83 -12.28
C VAL A 154 -1.93 10.56 -12.69
N LEU A 155 -1.27 9.39 -12.62
CA LEU A 155 -1.90 8.10 -12.93
C LEU A 155 -3.08 7.76 -12.01
N GLN A 156 -2.97 8.02 -10.72
CA GLN A 156 -4.05 7.79 -9.76
C GLN A 156 -5.30 8.61 -10.10
N ARG A 157 -5.14 9.86 -10.58
CA ARG A 157 -6.27 10.70 -11.01
C ARG A 157 -7.04 10.12 -12.19
N TYR A 158 -6.38 9.35 -13.05
CA TYR A 158 -7.02 8.72 -14.21
C TYR A 158 -7.75 7.41 -13.90
N GLY A 159 -7.65 6.92 -12.66
CA GLY A 159 -8.34 5.73 -12.18
C GLY A 159 -7.58 4.42 -12.44
N ILE A 160 -8.03 3.37 -11.72
CA ILE A 160 -7.34 2.07 -11.62
C ILE A 160 -7.08 1.40 -12.98
N ARG A 161 -8.02 1.50 -13.93
CA ARG A 161 -7.89 0.87 -15.26
C ARG A 161 -6.77 1.45 -16.11
N LYS A 162 -6.57 2.77 -16.09
CA LYS A 162 -5.47 3.39 -16.83
C LYS A 162 -4.13 3.08 -16.18
N MET A 163 -4.10 2.99 -14.85
CA MET A 163 -2.92 2.56 -14.12
C MET A 163 -2.55 1.10 -14.42
N GLU A 164 -3.53 0.18 -14.45
CA GLU A 164 -3.33 -1.20 -14.89
C GLU A 164 -2.75 -1.27 -16.31
N ALA A 165 -3.31 -0.50 -17.25
CA ALA A 165 -2.84 -0.45 -18.62
C ALA A 165 -1.40 0.08 -18.75
N PHE A 166 -1.05 1.13 -17.99
CA PHE A 166 0.30 1.67 -17.93
C PHE A 166 1.31 0.62 -17.44
N ILE A 167 0.96 -0.09 -16.37
CA ILE A 167 1.82 -1.15 -15.82
C ILE A 167 1.99 -2.31 -16.81
N ILE A 168 0.91 -2.74 -17.45
CA ILE A 168 0.98 -3.80 -18.49
C ILE A 168 1.92 -3.37 -19.62
N ALA A 169 1.90 -2.10 -20.02
CA ALA A 169 2.82 -1.59 -21.03
C ALA A 169 4.28 -1.65 -20.58
N LEU A 170 4.58 -1.30 -19.31
CA LEU A 170 5.94 -1.40 -18.77
C LEU A 170 6.41 -2.87 -18.68
N VAL A 171 5.55 -3.78 -18.21
CA VAL A 171 5.82 -5.23 -18.19
C VAL A 171 6.10 -5.76 -19.61
N ALA A 172 5.34 -5.29 -20.60
CA ALA A 172 5.58 -5.67 -21.99
C ALA A 172 6.95 -5.17 -22.49
N ILE A 173 7.37 -3.95 -22.12
CA ILE A 173 8.71 -3.43 -22.45
C ILE A 173 9.78 -4.35 -21.83
N VAL A 174 9.68 -4.70 -20.55
CA VAL A 174 10.63 -5.61 -19.90
C VAL A 174 10.66 -6.97 -20.58
N GLY A 175 9.49 -7.59 -20.79
CA GLY A 175 9.39 -8.91 -21.42
C GLY A 175 9.91 -8.95 -22.87
N ILE A 176 9.60 -7.92 -23.67
CA ILE A 176 10.09 -7.82 -25.06
C ILE A 176 11.61 -7.61 -25.08
N SER A 177 12.16 -6.76 -24.20
CA SER A 177 13.60 -6.52 -24.10
C SER A 177 14.35 -7.82 -23.84
N PHE A 178 13.96 -8.59 -22.80
CA PHE A 178 14.61 -9.86 -22.50
C PHE A 178 14.37 -10.94 -23.55
N LEU A 179 13.21 -10.94 -24.21
CA LEU A 179 12.98 -11.85 -25.34
C LEU A 179 13.96 -11.59 -26.48
N VAL A 180 14.17 -10.32 -26.83
CA VAL A 180 15.14 -9.93 -27.87
C VAL A 180 16.57 -10.33 -27.45
N GLU A 181 16.96 -10.08 -26.20
CA GLU A 181 18.27 -10.44 -25.67
C GLU A 181 18.49 -11.97 -25.67
N LEU A 182 17.47 -12.77 -25.32
CA LEU A 182 17.53 -14.23 -25.41
C LEU A 182 17.68 -14.73 -26.84
N ILE A 183 16.96 -14.14 -27.79
CA ILE A 183 17.10 -14.49 -29.23
C ILE A 183 18.53 -14.20 -29.72
N MET A 184 19.14 -13.12 -29.21
CA MET A 184 20.53 -12.77 -29.54
C MET A 184 21.54 -13.71 -28.87
N ALA A 185 21.30 -14.09 -27.60
CA ALA A 185 22.18 -14.97 -26.82
C ALA A 185 22.15 -16.43 -27.28
N LYS A 186 21.07 -16.89 -27.93
CA LYS A 186 20.89 -18.26 -28.48
C LYS A 186 21.20 -19.36 -27.44
N PRO A 187 20.45 -19.43 -26.30
CA PRO A 187 20.69 -20.45 -25.29
C PRO A 187 20.49 -21.87 -25.83
N ALA A 188 21.28 -22.82 -25.33
CA ALA A 188 21.13 -24.24 -25.68
C ALA A 188 19.92 -24.80 -24.92
N LEU A 189 18.80 -25.02 -25.60
CA LEU A 189 17.52 -25.44 -24.99
C LEU A 189 17.62 -26.74 -24.20
N ASN A 190 18.46 -27.70 -24.64
CA ASN A 190 18.71 -28.95 -23.91
C ASN A 190 19.33 -28.68 -22.52
N GLU A 191 20.29 -27.77 -22.42
CA GLU A 191 20.92 -27.40 -21.15
C GLU A 191 19.95 -26.63 -20.24
N VAL A 192 19.13 -25.73 -20.81
CA VAL A 192 18.06 -25.02 -20.09
C VAL A 192 17.09 -26.01 -19.47
N MET A 193 16.68 -27.06 -20.21
CA MET A 193 15.76 -28.09 -19.67
C MET A 193 16.36 -28.88 -18.52
N VAL A 194 17.68 -29.14 -18.54
CA VAL A 194 18.38 -29.80 -17.41
C VAL A 194 18.36 -28.90 -16.16
N GLY A 195 18.36 -27.59 -16.32
CA GLY A 195 18.29 -26.62 -15.22
C GLY A 195 16.99 -26.68 -14.38
N PHE A 196 15.96 -27.37 -14.87
CA PHE A 196 14.74 -27.62 -14.10
C PHE A 196 14.82 -28.88 -13.19
N ILE A 197 15.95 -29.61 -13.25
CA ILE A 197 16.18 -30.75 -12.33
C ILE A 197 16.70 -30.19 -11.00
N PRO A 198 16.05 -30.49 -9.85
CA PRO A 198 16.47 -29.96 -8.56
C PRO A 198 17.90 -30.39 -8.18
N THR A 199 18.80 -29.42 -8.11
CA THR A 199 20.19 -29.59 -7.69
C THR A 199 20.63 -28.36 -6.89
N ILE A 200 21.39 -28.57 -5.81
CA ILE A 200 22.08 -27.51 -5.05
C ILE A 200 23.51 -27.95 -4.87
N PRO A 201 24.47 -27.44 -5.67
CA PRO A 201 25.84 -27.90 -5.70
C PRO A 201 26.62 -27.67 -4.39
N ASP A 202 26.40 -26.51 -3.76
CA ASP A 202 27.13 -26.07 -2.57
C ASP A 202 26.33 -25.09 -1.69
N ASN A 203 26.93 -24.61 -0.61
CA ASN A 203 26.29 -23.68 0.32
C ASN A 203 26.05 -22.28 -0.31
N THR A 204 26.90 -21.86 -1.25
CA THR A 204 26.73 -20.59 -1.94
C THR A 204 25.53 -20.65 -2.89
N ALA A 205 25.36 -21.74 -3.63
CA ALA A 205 24.17 -22.00 -4.44
C ALA A 205 22.90 -21.99 -3.58
N LEU A 206 22.95 -22.58 -2.38
CA LEU A 206 21.84 -22.55 -1.44
C LEU A 206 21.54 -21.13 -0.96
N TYR A 207 22.56 -20.32 -0.68
CA TYR A 207 22.38 -18.91 -0.29
C TYR A 207 21.70 -18.10 -1.40
N ILE A 208 22.16 -18.24 -2.65
CA ILE A 208 21.55 -17.60 -3.81
C ILE A 208 20.13 -18.12 -4.03
N ALA A 209 19.88 -19.42 -3.89
CA ALA A 209 18.54 -20.01 -3.98
C ALA A 209 17.57 -19.42 -2.94
N ILE A 210 18.04 -19.21 -1.69
CA ILE A 210 17.26 -18.52 -0.65
C ILE A 210 16.96 -17.07 -1.07
N GLY A 211 17.95 -16.38 -1.64
CA GLY A 211 17.79 -15.03 -2.20
C GLY A 211 16.72 -14.98 -3.30
N ILE A 212 16.77 -15.91 -4.27
CA ILE A 212 15.77 -16.03 -5.35
C ILE A 212 14.37 -16.28 -4.78
N ILE A 213 14.22 -17.18 -3.81
CA ILE A 213 12.92 -17.46 -3.16
C ILE A 213 12.41 -16.22 -2.41
N GLY A 214 13.29 -15.57 -1.65
CA GLY A 214 12.94 -14.39 -0.86
C GLY A 214 12.54 -13.19 -1.73
N ALA A 215 13.28 -12.94 -2.81
CA ALA A 215 12.99 -11.91 -3.78
C ALA A 215 11.69 -12.18 -4.56
N THR A 216 11.40 -13.46 -4.86
CA THR A 216 10.19 -13.84 -5.59
C THR A 216 8.94 -13.78 -4.73
N VAL A 217 8.94 -14.30 -3.48
CA VAL A 217 7.74 -14.37 -2.63
C VAL A 217 7.66 -13.14 -1.73
N MET A 218 7.17 -12.03 -2.26
CA MET A 218 7.14 -10.76 -1.55
C MET A 218 5.93 -10.61 -0.63
N PRO A 219 6.14 -10.27 0.65
CA PRO A 219 5.05 -10.15 1.63
C PRO A 219 4.07 -9.00 1.33
N HIS A 220 4.57 -7.84 0.88
CA HIS A 220 3.72 -6.68 0.58
C HIS A 220 2.73 -6.95 -0.57
N ASN A 221 3.08 -7.82 -1.50
CA ASN A 221 2.20 -8.26 -2.59
C ASN A 221 1.00 -9.08 -2.09
N LEU A 222 1.09 -9.75 -0.93
CA LEU A 222 -0.04 -10.43 -0.31
C LEU A 222 -1.07 -9.43 0.24
N TYR A 223 -0.60 -8.34 0.86
CA TYR A 223 -1.49 -7.25 1.29
C TYR A 223 -2.14 -6.59 0.08
N LEU A 224 -1.35 -6.26 -0.94
CA LEU A 224 -1.80 -5.62 -2.16
C LEU A 224 -2.89 -6.44 -2.86
N HIS A 225 -2.68 -7.73 -3.10
CA HIS A 225 -3.62 -8.58 -3.84
C HIS A 225 -4.96 -8.71 -3.12
N SER A 226 -4.94 -8.93 -1.80
CA SER A 226 -6.16 -9.05 -0.98
C SER A 226 -7.03 -7.78 -1.02
N ALA A 227 -6.42 -6.62 -1.23
CA ALA A 227 -7.13 -5.35 -1.38
C ALA A 227 -7.56 -5.09 -2.83
N LEU A 228 -6.67 -5.32 -3.81
CA LEU A 228 -6.94 -5.04 -5.23
C LEU A 228 -8.13 -5.83 -5.79
N VAL A 229 -8.33 -7.08 -5.35
CA VAL A 229 -9.49 -7.86 -5.80
C VAL A 229 -10.83 -7.25 -5.37
N GLN A 230 -10.82 -6.40 -4.34
CA GLN A 230 -12.01 -5.69 -3.85
C GLN A 230 -12.36 -4.46 -4.70
N THR A 231 -11.50 -4.05 -5.63
CA THR A 231 -11.83 -3.03 -6.64
C THR A 231 -12.88 -3.55 -7.65
N ARG A 232 -13.04 -4.86 -7.76
CA ARG A 232 -14.02 -5.51 -8.62
C ARG A 232 -15.38 -5.64 -7.90
N LYS A 233 -16.43 -5.07 -8.49
CA LYS A 233 -17.80 -5.25 -8.01
C LYS A 233 -18.32 -6.61 -8.47
N ILE A 234 -18.37 -7.57 -7.56
CA ILE A 234 -18.83 -8.94 -7.81
C ILE A 234 -20.21 -9.18 -7.16
N LYS A 235 -20.98 -10.10 -7.73
CA LYS A 235 -22.18 -10.60 -7.07
C LYS A 235 -21.79 -11.41 -5.84
N ARG A 236 -22.42 -11.14 -4.69
CA ARG A 236 -22.14 -11.81 -3.40
C ARG A 236 -22.92 -13.10 -3.19
N ASP A 237 -23.54 -13.65 -4.25
CA ASP A 237 -24.16 -14.96 -4.28
C ASP A 237 -23.10 -16.07 -4.49
N ASP A 238 -23.49 -17.32 -4.23
CA ASP A 238 -22.58 -18.48 -4.34
C ASP A 238 -21.99 -18.64 -5.77
N PRO A 239 -22.77 -18.51 -6.87
CA PRO A 239 -22.21 -18.54 -8.22
C PRO A 239 -21.23 -17.39 -8.51
N GLY A 240 -21.53 -16.19 -8.04
CA GLY A 240 -20.69 -15.00 -8.26
C GLY A 240 -19.33 -15.12 -7.57
N ILE A 241 -19.30 -15.56 -6.31
CA ILE A 241 -18.05 -15.78 -5.56
C ILE A 241 -17.21 -16.88 -6.23
N LYS A 242 -17.83 -18.03 -6.63
CA LYS A 242 -17.13 -19.11 -7.33
C LYS A 242 -16.53 -18.62 -8.65
N GLN A 243 -17.29 -17.82 -9.41
CA GLN A 243 -16.81 -17.24 -10.66
C GLN A 243 -15.64 -16.28 -10.41
N ALA A 244 -15.72 -15.39 -9.42
CA ALA A 244 -14.68 -14.46 -9.08
C ALA A 244 -13.37 -15.18 -8.67
N LEU A 245 -13.46 -16.21 -7.84
CA LEU A 245 -12.31 -17.04 -7.44
C LEU A 245 -11.65 -17.73 -8.64
N LYS A 246 -12.46 -18.25 -9.58
CA LYS A 246 -11.94 -18.90 -10.80
C LYS A 246 -11.24 -17.89 -11.72
N LEU A 247 -11.87 -16.72 -11.95
CA LEU A 247 -11.30 -15.67 -12.80
C LEU A 247 -10.01 -15.13 -12.19
N ASN A 248 -9.98 -14.92 -10.87
CA ASN A 248 -8.77 -14.47 -10.18
C ASN A 248 -7.64 -15.50 -10.28
N PHE A 249 -7.93 -16.79 -10.14
CA PHE A 249 -6.90 -17.81 -10.29
C PHE A 249 -6.29 -17.79 -11.70
N ILE A 250 -7.10 -17.61 -12.75
CA ILE A 250 -6.62 -17.50 -14.13
C ILE A 250 -5.78 -16.23 -14.32
N ASP A 251 -6.26 -15.08 -13.79
CA ASP A 251 -5.52 -13.81 -13.80
C ASP A 251 -4.15 -13.97 -13.14
N SER A 252 -4.12 -14.55 -11.92
CA SER A 252 -2.89 -14.81 -11.18
C SER A 252 -1.95 -15.79 -11.90
N ALA A 253 -2.49 -16.88 -12.47
CA ALA A 253 -1.68 -17.84 -13.18
C ALA A 253 -1.04 -17.24 -14.42
N VAL A 254 -1.77 -16.44 -15.20
CA VAL A 254 -1.21 -15.79 -16.39
C VAL A 254 -0.16 -14.74 -15.99
N ALA A 255 -0.49 -13.85 -15.06
CA ALA A 255 0.38 -12.75 -14.68
C ALA A 255 1.69 -13.23 -14.01
N LEU A 256 1.61 -14.17 -13.07
CA LEU A 256 2.78 -14.70 -12.37
C LEU A 256 3.65 -15.57 -13.27
N ASN A 257 3.07 -16.35 -14.20
CA ASN A 257 3.88 -17.09 -15.16
C ASN A 257 4.58 -16.15 -16.17
N LEU A 258 3.99 -15.02 -16.55
CA LEU A 258 4.70 -14.00 -17.33
C LEU A 258 5.90 -13.44 -16.56
N ALA A 259 5.74 -13.13 -15.27
CA ALA A 259 6.84 -12.71 -14.41
C ALA A 259 7.93 -13.79 -14.27
N PHE A 260 7.52 -15.05 -14.10
CA PHE A 260 8.45 -16.18 -14.09
C PHE A 260 9.28 -16.27 -15.38
N PHE A 261 8.64 -16.10 -16.56
CA PHE A 261 9.38 -16.11 -17.82
C PHE A 261 10.39 -14.96 -17.94
N VAL A 262 10.09 -13.78 -17.38
CA VAL A 262 11.04 -12.67 -17.33
C VAL A 262 12.25 -13.02 -16.45
N ASN A 263 12.04 -13.49 -15.24
CA ASN A 263 13.11 -13.88 -14.31
C ASN A 263 13.93 -15.06 -14.86
N ALA A 264 13.26 -16.07 -15.43
CA ALA A 264 13.94 -17.17 -16.10
C ALA A 264 14.77 -16.67 -17.29
N ALA A 265 14.28 -15.67 -18.05
CA ALA A 265 15.02 -15.07 -19.13
C ALA A 265 16.30 -14.37 -18.65
N ILE A 266 16.24 -13.65 -17.52
CA ILE A 266 17.42 -13.01 -16.89
C ILE A 266 18.44 -14.06 -16.49
N LEU A 267 18.03 -15.09 -15.76
CA LEU A 267 18.92 -16.16 -15.33
C LEU A 267 19.51 -16.92 -16.51
N ILE A 268 18.71 -17.27 -17.53
CA ILE A 268 19.16 -17.95 -18.76
C ILE A 268 20.13 -17.07 -19.54
N LEU A 269 19.87 -15.77 -19.63
CA LEU A 269 20.76 -14.80 -20.27
C LEU A 269 22.12 -14.78 -19.55
N ALA A 270 22.12 -14.63 -18.22
CA ALA A 270 23.33 -14.64 -17.39
C ALA A 270 24.11 -15.96 -17.55
N ALA A 271 23.43 -17.10 -17.54
CA ALA A 271 24.02 -18.41 -17.76
C ALA A 271 24.66 -18.54 -19.16
N THR A 272 23.95 -18.08 -20.19
CA THR A 272 24.39 -18.20 -21.58
C THR A 272 25.55 -17.27 -21.90
N VAL A 273 25.48 -16.03 -21.43
CA VAL A 273 26.40 -14.96 -21.81
C VAL A 273 27.62 -14.93 -20.86
N PHE A 274 27.41 -14.97 -19.55
CA PHE A 274 28.49 -14.77 -18.57
C PHE A 274 29.12 -16.10 -18.14
N PHE A 275 28.32 -17.06 -17.68
CA PHE A 275 28.84 -18.35 -17.18
C PHE A 275 29.65 -19.10 -18.26
N LYS A 276 29.12 -19.20 -19.50
CA LYS A 276 29.81 -19.86 -20.60
C LYS A 276 31.07 -19.13 -21.06
N ALA A 277 31.15 -17.82 -20.84
CA ALA A 277 32.34 -17.02 -21.13
C ALA A 277 33.38 -17.04 -19.98
N GLY A 278 33.11 -17.77 -18.87
CA GLY A 278 34.00 -17.88 -17.72
C GLY A 278 33.90 -16.71 -16.73
N HIS A 279 32.91 -15.82 -16.89
CA HIS A 279 32.63 -14.71 -15.97
C HIS A 279 31.64 -15.17 -14.88
N THR A 280 32.14 -15.81 -13.84
CA THR A 280 31.33 -16.46 -12.77
C THR A 280 30.97 -15.53 -11.61
N ASN A 281 31.46 -14.31 -11.55
CA ASN A 281 31.25 -13.36 -10.46
C ASN A 281 30.49 -12.10 -10.90
N VAL A 282 29.58 -12.23 -11.88
CA VAL A 282 28.77 -11.10 -12.35
C VAL A 282 27.51 -11.01 -11.49
N ALA A 283 27.65 -10.42 -10.30
CA ALA A 283 26.55 -10.19 -9.38
C ALA A 283 25.99 -8.75 -9.48
N GLU A 284 26.80 -7.81 -9.97
CA GLU A 284 26.38 -6.42 -10.13
C GLU A 284 25.73 -6.16 -11.48
N ILE A 285 24.61 -5.43 -11.45
CA ILE A 285 23.80 -5.07 -12.63
C ILE A 285 24.66 -4.23 -13.61
N GLN A 286 25.52 -3.36 -13.09
CA GLN A 286 26.42 -2.52 -13.89
C GLN A 286 27.45 -3.34 -14.65
N ASP A 287 28.00 -4.38 -14.03
CA ASP A 287 28.99 -5.24 -14.67
C ASP A 287 28.36 -6.14 -15.73
N ALA A 288 27.15 -6.65 -15.47
CA ALA A 288 26.36 -7.33 -16.49
C ALA A 288 26.18 -6.47 -17.75
N HIS A 289 25.78 -5.21 -17.58
CA HIS A 289 25.59 -4.27 -18.69
C HIS A 289 26.88 -4.03 -19.50
N LYS A 290 28.01 -3.82 -18.82
CA LYS A 290 29.31 -3.60 -19.50
C LYS A 290 29.71 -4.82 -20.34
N LEU A 291 29.60 -6.02 -19.77
CA LEU A 291 29.98 -7.27 -20.43
C LEU A 291 29.06 -7.65 -21.59
N MET A 292 27.77 -7.32 -21.52
CA MET A 292 26.78 -7.66 -22.56
C MET A 292 27.16 -7.11 -23.94
N LYS A 293 27.72 -5.90 -24.01
CA LYS A 293 28.11 -5.27 -25.27
C LYS A 293 29.15 -6.10 -26.02
N ASP A 294 30.15 -6.56 -25.31
CA ASP A 294 31.29 -7.28 -25.92
C ASP A 294 30.93 -8.74 -26.20
N LEU A 295 30.19 -9.38 -25.29
CA LEU A 295 29.83 -10.80 -25.40
C LEU A 295 28.71 -11.07 -26.41
N LEU A 296 27.72 -10.17 -26.53
CA LEU A 296 26.64 -10.29 -27.53
C LEU A 296 26.95 -9.61 -28.85
N GLY A 297 28.05 -8.85 -28.96
CA GLY A 297 28.45 -8.15 -30.19
C GLY A 297 27.43 -7.12 -30.69
N SER A 298 26.59 -6.60 -29.80
CA SER A 298 25.49 -5.69 -30.13
C SER A 298 25.46 -4.45 -29.23
N LYS A 299 25.22 -3.28 -29.83
CA LYS A 299 25.00 -2.03 -29.11
C LYS A 299 23.56 -1.94 -28.53
N TRP A 300 22.64 -2.75 -29.06
CA TRP A 300 21.23 -2.72 -28.65
C TRP A 300 20.98 -3.48 -27.35
N ALA A 301 21.70 -4.58 -27.10
CA ALA A 301 21.49 -5.38 -25.89
C ALA A 301 21.68 -4.58 -24.59
N PRO A 302 22.81 -3.87 -24.36
CA PRO A 302 22.94 -3.04 -23.15
C PRO A 302 21.88 -1.95 -23.03
N MET A 303 21.45 -1.36 -24.15
CA MET A 303 20.42 -0.34 -24.16
C MET A 303 19.05 -0.92 -23.76
N LEU A 304 18.67 -2.07 -24.32
CA LEU A 304 17.43 -2.77 -23.96
C LEU A 304 17.42 -3.18 -22.50
N PHE A 305 18.55 -3.68 -21.99
CA PHE A 305 18.73 -4.02 -20.58
C PHE A 305 18.51 -2.80 -19.66
N ALA A 306 19.11 -1.65 -19.97
CA ALA A 306 18.93 -0.42 -19.19
C ALA A 306 17.48 0.10 -19.22
N ILE A 307 16.83 0.08 -20.42
CA ILE A 307 15.42 0.46 -20.58
C ILE A 307 14.51 -0.47 -19.78
N ALA A 308 14.76 -1.78 -19.86
CA ALA A 308 14.00 -2.77 -19.10
C ALA A 308 14.15 -2.57 -17.59
N LEU A 309 15.34 -2.23 -17.09
CA LEU A 309 15.60 -1.96 -15.67
C LEU A 309 14.84 -0.72 -15.19
N ILE A 310 14.83 0.37 -15.97
CA ILE A 310 14.03 1.56 -15.66
C ILE A 310 12.54 1.21 -15.63
N ALA A 311 12.06 0.46 -16.63
CA ALA A 311 10.67 0.05 -16.71
C ALA A 311 10.25 -0.86 -15.55
N ALA A 312 11.12 -1.80 -15.13
CA ALA A 312 10.91 -2.67 -13.98
C ALA A 312 10.81 -1.86 -12.68
N GLY A 313 11.80 -0.99 -12.41
CA GLY A 313 11.78 -0.12 -11.24
C GLY A 313 10.56 0.81 -11.22
N GLN A 314 10.22 1.43 -12.36
CA GLN A 314 9.06 2.33 -12.47
C GLN A 314 7.73 1.60 -12.21
N SER A 315 7.56 0.40 -12.75
CA SER A 315 6.34 -0.38 -12.55
C SER A 315 6.21 -0.88 -11.11
N SER A 316 7.30 -1.32 -10.50
CA SER A 316 7.34 -1.80 -9.12
C SER A 316 7.06 -0.68 -8.12
N THR A 317 7.59 0.52 -8.33
CA THR A 317 7.29 1.70 -7.50
C THR A 317 5.79 2.01 -7.40
N VAL A 318 5.04 1.81 -8.48
CA VAL A 318 3.58 1.99 -8.46
C VAL A 318 2.93 1.02 -7.48
N THR A 319 3.32 -0.23 -7.52
CA THR A 319 2.72 -1.30 -6.71
C THR A 319 3.17 -1.22 -5.25
N GLY A 320 4.43 -0.91 -4.98
CA GLY A 320 4.97 -0.66 -3.64
C GLY A 320 4.23 0.47 -2.92
N THR A 321 3.97 1.58 -3.64
CA THR A 321 3.19 2.70 -3.08
C THR A 321 1.76 2.30 -2.72
N LEU A 322 1.07 1.54 -3.59
CA LEU A 322 -0.28 1.07 -3.29
C LEU A 322 -0.29 0.09 -2.12
N ALA A 323 0.68 -0.84 -2.07
CA ALA A 323 0.82 -1.78 -0.97
C ALA A 323 0.98 -1.05 0.37
N GLY A 324 1.84 -0.04 0.39
CA GLY A 324 2.04 0.77 1.57
C GLY A 324 0.78 1.53 1.98
N GLN A 325 -0.01 2.09 1.06
CA GLN A 325 -1.29 2.74 1.38
C GLN A 325 -2.26 1.75 2.01
N ILE A 326 -2.36 0.54 1.45
CA ILE A 326 -3.23 -0.53 1.96
C ILE A 326 -2.80 -0.96 3.36
N VAL A 327 -1.51 -1.15 3.58
CA VAL A 327 -0.95 -1.55 4.87
C VAL A 327 -1.28 -0.52 5.95
N MET A 328 -1.04 0.77 5.68
CA MET A 328 -1.34 1.82 6.64
C MET A 328 -2.85 1.95 6.92
N GLU A 329 -3.69 2.01 5.87
CA GLU A 329 -5.14 2.12 6.02
C GLU A 329 -5.72 0.87 6.71
N GLY A 330 -5.21 -0.32 6.36
CA GLY A 330 -5.63 -1.59 6.92
C GLY A 330 -5.30 -1.75 8.39
N TYR A 331 -4.04 -1.57 8.78
CA TYR A 331 -3.58 -1.75 10.16
C TYR A 331 -4.02 -0.63 11.11
N LEU A 332 -3.93 0.64 10.68
CA LEU A 332 -4.10 1.79 11.57
C LEU A 332 -5.46 2.50 11.41
N SER A 333 -6.25 2.20 10.39
CA SER A 333 -7.45 2.95 10.01
C SER A 333 -7.18 4.45 9.76
N LEU A 334 -5.93 4.81 9.43
CA LEU A 334 -5.51 6.16 9.16
C LEU A 334 -5.54 6.41 7.66
N ARG A 335 -6.19 7.49 7.25
CA ARG A 335 -6.11 8.02 5.89
C ARG A 335 -5.27 9.28 5.94
N ILE A 336 -4.02 9.16 5.55
CA ILE A 336 -3.15 10.30 5.29
C ILE A 336 -3.30 10.64 3.81
N ASN A 337 -3.15 11.93 3.48
CA ASN A 337 -3.14 12.34 2.09
C ASN A 337 -2.11 11.48 1.31
N PRO A 338 -2.52 10.77 0.24
CA PRO A 338 -1.65 9.85 -0.50
C PRO A 338 -0.32 10.48 -0.94
N TRP A 339 -0.34 11.78 -1.28
CA TRP A 339 0.85 12.53 -1.65
C TRP A 339 1.87 12.66 -0.51
N LEU A 340 1.43 13.09 0.68
CA LEU A 340 2.32 13.26 1.83
C LEU A 340 2.94 11.94 2.25
N ARG A 341 2.13 10.88 2.29
CA ARG A 341 2.59 9.55 2.61
C ARG A 341 3.67 9.09 1.63
N ARG A 342 3.41 9.23 0.33
CA ARG A 342 4.35 8.83 -0.71
C ARG A 342 5.66 9.60 -0.64
N LEU A 343 5.60 10.91 -0.39
CA LEU A 343 6.80 11.72 -0.21
C LEU A 343 7.62 11.20 0.96
N LEU A 344 6.98 10.86 2.08
CA LEU A 344 7.67 10.33 3.26
C LEU A 344 8.32 8.97 2.99
N THR A 345 7.61 8.02 2.38
CA THR A 345 8.18 6.70 2.05
C THR A 345 9.31 6.83 1.04
N ARG A 346 9.16 7.70 0.04
CA ARG A 346 10.21 7.94 -0.95
C ARG A 346 11.47 8.57 -0.34
N LEU A 347 11.31 9.50 0.59
CA LEU A 347 12.44 10.08 1.32
C LEU A 347 13.14 9.02 2.21
N LEU A 348 12.38 8.12 2.83
CA LEU A 348 12.94 6.99 3.59
C LEU A 348 13.77 6.03 2.73
N ALA A 349 13.50 5.93 1.44
CA ALA A 349 14.30 5.14 0.51
C ALA A 349 15.49 5.93 -0.05
N ILE A 350 15.26 7.17 -0.48
CA ILE A 350 16.26 8.01 -1.15
C ILE A 350 17.37 8.46 -0.21
N ILE A 351 17.04 8.85 1.02
CA ILE A 351 18.05 9.36 1.97
C ILE A 351 19.11 8.30 2.29
N PRO A 352 18.76 7.06 2.69
CA PRO A 352 19.77 6.01 2.88
C PRO A 352 20.55 5.69 1.60
N ALA A 353 19.90 5.64 0.44
CA ALA A 353 20.57 5.40 -0.83
C ALA A 353 21.64 6.47 -1.12
N LEU A 354 21.28 7.75 -1.00
CA LEU A 354 22.23 8.85 -1.22
C LEU A 354 23.35 8.85 -0.18
N LEU A 355 23.06 8.59 1.09
CA LEU A 355 24.08 8.51 2.14
C LEU A 355 25.09 7.40 1.86
N VAL A 356 24.64 6.21 1.47
CA VAL A 356 25.55 5.11 1.12
C VAL A 356 26.39 5.46 -0.10
N ILE A 357 25.79 6.00 -1.17
CA ILE A 357 26.50 6.38 -2.39
C ILE A 357 27.56 7.47 -2.10
N LEU A 358 27.21 8.49 -1.31
CA LEU A 358 28.11 9.61 -1.03
C LEU A 358 29.24 9.27 -0.04
N ILE A 359 28.99 8.34 0.91
CA ILE A 359 29.95 8.00 1.97
C ILE A 359 30.77 6.76 1.58
N ALA A 360 30.13 5.73 1.05
CA ALA A 360 30.74 4.43 0.79
C ALA A 360 31.06 4.16 -0.70
N GLY A 361 30.54 5.00 -1.61
CA GLY A 361 30.75 4.90 -3.05
C GLY A 361 29.74 4.00 -3.77
N ASP A 362 29.80 4.02 -5.11
CA ASP A 362 28.88 3.30 -5.98
C ASP A 362 29.01 1.75 -5.83
N ASP A 363 30.19 1.26 -5.42
CA ASP A 363 30.49 -0.17 -5.28
C ASP A 363 29.69 -0.85 -4.13
N LYS A 364 29.10 -0.08 -3.23
CA LYS A 364 28.30 -0.60 -2.11
C LYS A 364 26.80 -0.72 -2.41
N VAL A 365 26.37 -0.34 -3.59
CA VAL A 365 24.96 -0.38 -3.98
C VAL A 365 24.44 -1.80 -4.11
N GLY A 366 25.26 -2.73 -4.62
CA GLY A 366 24.93 -4.16 -4.66
C GLY A 366 24.65 -4.74 -3.28
N GLU A 367 25.50 -4.42 -2.29
CA GLU A 367 25.29 -4.85 -0.90
C GLU A 367 23.98 -4.29 -0.31
N LEU A 368 23.65 -3.04 -0.64
CA LEU A 368 22.41 -2.38 -0.19
C LEU A 368 21.17 -3.02 -0.83
N LEU A 369 21.25 -3.41 -2.11
CA LEU A 369 20.19 -4.18 -2.77
C LEU A 369 19.96 -5.55 -2.08
N VAL A 370 21.03 -6.29 -1.79
CA VAL A 370 20.91 -7.57 -1.08
C VAL A 370 20.34 -7.37 0.32
N PHE A 371 20.80 -6.35 1.06
CA PHE A 371 20.28 -6.03 2.38
C PHE A 371 18.77 -5.73 2.36
N SER A 372 18.30 -5.03 1.32
CA SER A 372 16.86 -4.77 1.16
C SER A 372 16.03 -6.06 1.02
N GLN A 373 16.58 -7.09 0.33
CA GLN A 373 15.90 -8.39 0.19
C GLN A 373 15.89 -9.19 1.49
N VAL A 374 16.93 -9.04 2.32
CA VAL A 374 16.96 -9.64 3.68
C VAL A 374 15.82 -9.06 4.53
N LEU A 375 15.66 -7.73 4.54
CA LEU A 375 14.57 -7.07 5.28
C LEU A 375 13.19 -7.52 4.80
N LEU A 376 12.99 -7.66 3.49
CA LEU A 376 11.76 -8.19 2.91
C LEU A 376 11.47 -9.62 3.37
N SER A 377 12.47 -10.47 3.32
CA SER A 377 12.36 -11.89 3.73
C SER A 377 11.96 -12.04 5.19
N MET A 378 12.47 -11.18 6.07
CA MET A 378 12.13 -11.21 7.50
C MET A 378 10.62 -11.02 7.74
N GLN A 379 9.96 -10.19 6.95
CA GLN A 379 8.53 -9.90 7.12
C GLN A 379 7.62 -11.00 6.57
N LEU A 380 8.12 -11.87 5.69
CA LEU A 380 7.29 -12.83 4.94
C LEU A 380 6.49 -13.78 5.86
N GLY A 381 7.11 -14.31 6.92
CA GLY A 381 6.43 -15.18 7.88
C GLY A 381 5.22 -14.50 8.54
N PHE A 382 5.34 -13.21 8.84
CA PHE A 382 4.29 -12.41 9.49
C PHE A 382 3.12 -12.05 8.54
N ALA A 383 3.29 -12.20 7.24
CA ALA A 383 2.21 -12.06 6.26
C ALA A 383 1.54 -13.42 5.96
N VAL A 384 2.34 -14.48 5.75
CA VAL A 384 1.84 -15.78 5.28
C VAL A 384 1.12 -16.56 6.39
N ILE A 385 1.65 -16.57 7.61
CA ILE A 385 1.06 -17.30 8.75
C ILE A 385 -0.37 -16.82 9.04
N PRO A 386 -0.62 -15.51 9.25
CA PRO A 386 -1.97 -15.02 9.44
C PRO A 386 -2.89 -15.30 8.25
N LEU A 387 -2.39 -15.14 7.02
CA LEU A 387 -3.16 -15.43 5.82
C LEU A 387 -3.72 -16.85 5.84
N ILE A 388 -2.88 -17.87 6.11
CA ILE A 388 -3.32 -19.26 6.17
C ILE A 388 -4.34 -19.47 7.29
N HIS A 389 -4.16 -18.85 8.45
CA HIS A 389 -5.12 -18.90 9.53
C HIS A 389 -6.48 -18.36 9.10
N PHE A 390 -6.52 -17.20 8.42
CA PHE A 390 -7.76 -16.54 8.02
C PHE A 390 -8.51 -17.34 6.95
N VAL A 391 -7.83 -17.79 5.90
CA VAL A 391 -8.48 -18.55 4.82
C VAL A 391 -8.86 -19.99 5.22
N SER A 392 -8.30 -20.48 6.34
CA SER A 392 -8.66 -21.79 6.93
C SER A 392 -9.87 -21.72 7.87
N ASP A 393 -10.28 -20.52 8.25
CA ASP A 393 -11.34 -20.34 9.25
C ASP A 393 -12.74 -20.48 8.65
N LYS A 394 -13.43 -21.59 8.98
CA LYS A 394 -14.78 -21.84 8.50
C LYS A 394 -15.83 -20.85 8.99
N LYS A 395 -15.60 -20.15 10.13
CA LYS A 395 -16.55 -19.17 10.66
C LYS A 395 -16.64 -17.92 9.77
N THR A 396 -15.51 -17.46 9.28
CA THR A 396 -15.39 -16.23 8.47
C THR A 396 -15.46 -16.50 6.98
N MET A 397 -14.97 -17.68 6.53
CA MET A 397 -14.91 -18.06 5.11
C MET A 397 -16.07 -18.96 4.67
N GLY A 398 -16.85 -19.49 5.60
CA GLY A 398 -17.98 -20.40 5.29
C GLY A 398 -17.56 -21.59 4.44
N ASN A 399 -18.31 -21.86 3.38
CA ASN A 399 -18.05 -22.94 2.43
C ASN A 399 -16.80 -22.71 1.56
N TYR A 400 -16.22 -21.51 1.60
CA TYR A 400 -15.03 -21.13 0.83
C TYR A 400 -13.73 -21.25 1.62
N ALA A 401 -13.75 -21.79 2.84
CA ALA A 401 -12.53 -22.15 3.56
C ALA A 401 -11.69 -23.12 2.73
N ILE A 402 -10.36 -23.01 2.82
CA ILE A 402 -9.47 -23.86 2.04
C ILE A 402 -9.60 -25.33 2.42
N LYS A 403 -9.47 -26.21 1.41
CA LYS A 403 -9.53 -27.67 1.58
C LYS A 403 -8.35 -28.17 2.43
N PRO A 404 -8.47 -29.29 3.16
CA PRO A 404 -7.39 -29.81 4.02
C PRO A 404 -6.06 -30.00 3.29
N LEU A 405 -6.07 -30.52 2.06
CA LEU A 405 -4.86 -30.70 1.26
C LEU A 405 -4.16 -29.37 0.97
N VAL A 406 -4.91 -28.35 0.54
CA VAL A 406 -4.36 -27.01 0.28
C VAL A 406 -3.79 -26.40 1.56
N LYS A 407 -4.47 -26.60 2.70
CA LYS A 407 -3.98 -26.16 4.01
C LYS A 407 -2.65 -26.81 4.37
N VAL A 408 -2.52 -28.12 4.19
CA VAL A 408 -1.26 -28.85 4.48
C VAL A 408 -0.14 -28.33 3.58
N ILE A 409 -0.37 -28.25 2.27
CA ILE A 409 0.63 -27.72 1.33
C ILE A 409 1.04 -26.30 1.70
N SER A 410 0.08 -25.43 2.03
CA SER A 410 0.38 -24.05 2.43
C SER A 410 1.24 -23.97 3.70
N TRP A 411 0.98 -24.84 4.69
CA TRP A 411 1.81 -24.90 5.89
C TRP A 411 3.20 -25.46 5.61
N ILE A 412 3.35 -26.47 4.74
CA ILE A 412 4.66 -26.98 4.33
C ILE A 412 5.47 -25.86 3.67
N ILE A 413 4.88 -25.15 2.71
CA ILE A 413 5.53 -24.00 2.06
C ILE A 413 5.93 -22.94 3.10
N THR A 414 5.04 -22.61 4.03
CA THR A 414 5.32 -21.63 5.07
C THR A 414 6.47 -22.04 5.96
N ILE A 415 6.51 -23.30 6.38
CA ILE A 415 7.62 -23.84 7.19
C ILE A 415 8.94 -23.73 6.44
N ILE A 416 8.96 -24.10 5.15
CA ILE A 416 10.16 -23.97 4.31
C ILE A 416 10.60 -22.51 4.22
N LEU A 417 9.68 -21.59 3.89
CA LEU A 417 9.99 -20.16 3.76
C LEU A 417 10.50 -19.56 5.08
N VAL A 418 9.83 -19.85 6.20
CA VAL A 418 10.24 -19.35 7.52
C VAL A 418 11.61 -19.93 7.92
N TYR A 419 11.83 -21.23 7.68
CA TYR A 419 13.13 -21.86 7.95
C TYR A 419 14.27 -21.20 7.14
N LEU A 420 14.06 -21.02 5.83
CA LEU A 420 15.07 -20.41 4.96
C LEU A 420 15.37 -18.95 5.37
N ASN A 421 14.34 -18.19 5.72
CA ASN A 421 14.49 -16.82 6.19
C ASN A 421 15.18 -16.74 7.56
N CYS A 422 14.82 -17.61 8.51
CA CYS A 422 15.51 -17.68 9.80
C CYS A 422 16.98 -18.07 9.63
N ARG A 423 17.29 -18.99 8.72
CA ARG A 423 18.68 -19.38 8.41
C ARG A 423 19.46 -18.21 7.82
N MET A 424 18.88 -17.46 6.88
CA MET A 424 19.50 -16.28 6.29
C MET A 424 19.80 -15.21 7.35
N VAL A 425 18.81 -14.85 8.17
CA VAL A 425 18.98 -13.89 9.28
C VAL A 425 20.05 -14.36 10.28
N TYR A 426 20.06 -15.65 10.62
CA TYR A 426 21.09 -16.22 11.50
C TYR A 426 22.49 -16.10 10.88
N THR A 427 22.65 -16.42 9.60
CA THR A 427 23.94 -16.35 8.90
C THR A 427 24.47 -14.91 8.87
N GLU A 428 23.61 -13.95 8.52
CA GLU A 428 23.97 -12.52 8.53
C GLU A 428 24.30 -12.02 9.95
N ALA A 429 23.49 -12.35 10.93
CA ALA A 429 23.74 -11.98 12.33
C ALA A 429 25.07 -12.56 12.84
N ALA A 430 25.35 -13.84 12.55
CA ALA A 430 26.61 -14.49 12.93
C ALA A 430 27.81 -13.84 12.25
N HIS A 431 27.70 -13.46 10.98
CA HIS A 431 28.74 -12.74 10.25
C HIS A 431 29.03 -11.38 10.90
N TYR A 432 28.02 -10.58 11.22
CA TYR A 432 28.19 -9.29 11.90
C TYR A 432 28.79 -9.44 13.30
N MET A 433 28.35 -10.44 14.07
CA MET A 433 28.89 -10.70 15.41
C MET A 433 30.34 -11.14 15.37
N SER A 434 30.74 -11.94 14.36
CA SER A 434 32.16 -12.38 14.21
C SER A 434 33.11 -11.24 13.86
N GLY A 435 32.62 -10.18 13.22
CA GLY A 435 33.36 -8.96 12.89
C GLY A 435 33.23 -7.82 13.91
N SER A 436 32.34 -7.96 14.90
CA SER A 436 32.05 -6.92 15.88
C SER A 436 33.12 -6.90 17.00
N SER A 437 33.62 -5.70 17.32
CA SER A 437 34.48 -5.45 18.49
C SER A 437 33.68 -5.01 19.73
N SER A 438 32.35 -4.83 19.60
CA SER A 438 31.50 -4.24 20.64
C SER A 438 30.45 -5.26 21.15
N ILE A 439 30.55 -5.64 22.42
CA ILE A 439 29.59 -6.53 23.10
C ILE A 439 28.15 -5.95 23.09
N TRP A 440 27.98 -4.63 23.02
CA TRP A 440 26.68 -4.00 22.95
C TRP A 440 25.95 -4.29 21.63
N VAL A 441 26.71 -4.38 20.53
CA VAL A 441 26.15 -4.76 19.21
C VAL A 441 25.65 -6.19 19.26
N ASP A 442 26.42 -7.10 19.84
CA ASP A 442 26.03 -8.51 19.99
C ASP A 442 24.76 -8.66 20.84
N ILE A 443 24.68 -7.94 21.96
CA ILE A 443 23.48 -7.92 22.83
C ILE A 443 22.26 -7.42 22.06
N ILE A 444 22.39 -6.35 21.27
CA ILE A 444 21.28 -5.80 20.46
C ILE A 444 20.82 -6.82 19.42
N ILE A 445 21.75 -7.48 18.71
CA ILE A 445 21.42 -8.49 17.70
C ILE A 445 20.68 -9.67 18.34
N ILE A 446 21.17 -10.18 19.48
CA ILE A 446 20.53 -11.28 20.20
C ILE A 446 19.13 -10.87 20.70
N ALA A 447 19.00 -9.68 21.28
CA ALA A 447 17.71 -9.17 21.77
C ALA A 447 16.71 -9.01 20.62
N ALA A 448 17.14 -8.48 19.47
CA ALA A 448 16.32 -8.36 18.28
C ALA A 448 15.88 -9.73 17.73
N GLY A 449 16.80 -10.71 17.70
CA GLY A 449 16.48 -12.08 17.31
C GLY A 449 15.45 -12.75 18.22
N LEU A 450 15.61 -12.59 19.54
CA LEU A 450 14.63 -13.10 20.53
C LEU A 450 13.27 -12.43 20.39
N ALA A 451 13.23 -11.12 20.19
CA ALA A 451 11.99 -10.38 19.94
C ALA A 451 11.29 -10.85 18.65
N PHE A 452 12.07 -11.08 17.58
CA PHE A 452 11.58 -11.61 16.31
C PHE A 452 10.94 -13.00 16.48
N ILE A 453 11.63 -13.94 17.14
CA ILE A 453 11.12 -15.29 17.41
C ILE A 453 9.85 -15.22 18.28
N THR A 454 9.87 -14.39 19.34
CA THR A 454 8.70 -14.23 20.21
C THR A 454 7.50 -13.73 19.43
N LEU A 455 7.68 -12.74 18.57
CA LEU A 455 6.61 -12.22 17.73
C LEU A 455 6.09 -13.27 16.74
N LEU A 456 6.99 -14.08 16.16
CA LEU A 456 6.62 -15.18 15.27
C LEU A 456 5.75 -16.21 15.99
N VAL A 457 6.15 -16.60 17.21
CA VAL A 457 5.37 -17.52 18.06
C VAL A 457 3.98 -16.94 18.39
N ILE A 458 3.90 -15.66 18.74
CA ILE A 458 2.63 -14.97 18.98
C ILE A 458 1.77 -15.00 17.70
N THR A 459 2.36 -14.74 16.54
CA THR A 459 1.64 -14.73 15.26
C THR A 459 1.01 -16.10 14.93
N VAL A 460 1.68 -17.20 15.30
CA VAL A 460 1.17 -18.57 15.12
C VAL A 460 0.09 -18.91 16.16
N ILE A 461 0.34 -18.61 17.43
CA ILE A 461 -0.47 -19.12 18.54
C ILE A 461 -1.71 -18.27 18.78
N TYR A 462 -1.61 -16.94 18.68
CA TYR A 462 -2.69 -16.04 19.08
C TYR A 462 -4.01 -16.28 18.32
N PRO A 463 -4.05 -16.49 16.99
CA PRO A 463 -5.29 -16.79 16.28
C PRO A 463 -5.95 -18.11 16.74
N LEU A 464 -5.17 -19.06 17.26
CA LEU A 464 -5.69 -20.32 17.80
C LEU A 464 -6.32 -20.11 19.18
N LEU A 465 -5.66 -19.34 20.04
CA LEU A 465 -6.16 -19.01 21.38
C LEU A 465 -7.41 -18.11 21.33
N SER A 466 -7.41 -17.09 20.48
CA SER A 466 -8.55 -16.18 20.32
C SER A 466 -9.82 -16.91 19.83
N ARG A 467 -9.67 -17.93 19.00
CA ARG A 467 -10.78 -18.82 18.59
C ARG A 467 -11.33 -19.63 19.75
N TYR A 468 -10.48 -20.05 20.66
CA TYR A 468 -10.88 -20.79 21.86
C TYR A 468 -11.65 -19.88 22.84
N GLN A 469 -11.14 -18.67 23.08
CA GLN A 469 -11.80 -17.66 23.92
C GLN A 469 -13.14 -17.20 23.34
N GLN A 470 -13.25 -17.00 22.02
CA GLN A 470 -14.54 -16.69 21.38
C GLN A 470 -15.55 -17.83 21.44
N LYS A 471 -15.12 -19.11 21.50
CA LYS A 471 -16.03 -20.23 21.78
C LYS A 471 -16.58 -20.20 23.22
N ALA A 472 -15.77 -19.78 24.17
CA ALA A 472 -16.19 -19.61 25.56
C ALA A 472 -17.05 -18.35 25.78
N SER A 473 -16.83 -17.33 24.95
CA SER A 473 -17.51 -16.02 24.99
C SER A 473 -18.65 -15.88 23.97
N ALA A 474 -19.02 -16.95 23.27
CA ALA A 474 -20.13 -16.99 22.31
C ALA A 474 -21.51 -16.99 23.00
N GLN A 475 -21.65 -16.20 24.06
CA GLN A 475 -22.92 -15.64 24.45
C GLN A 475 -23.11 -14.32 23.70
N ILE A 476 -23.71 -14.42 22.52
CA ILE A 476 -24.87 -13.65 22.15
C ILE A 476 -24.71 -12.17 22.40
N HIS A 477 -24.34 -11.43 21.38
CA HIS A 477 -25.06 -10.16 21.24
C HIS A 477 -26.54 -10.54 21.14
N PRO A 478 -27.38 -10.13 22.11
CA PRO A 478 -28.79 -10.26 21.91
C PRO A 478 -29.07 -9.55 20.60
N THR A 479 -29.66 -10.25 19.64
CA THR A 479 -30.39 -9.60 18.57
C THR A 479 -31.40 -8.73 19.30
N HIS A 480 -31.05 -7.46 19.57
CA HIS A 480 -32.06 -6.49 19.83
C HIS A 480 -32.93 -6.50 18.57
N GLU A 481 -34.06 -7.14 18.65
CA GLU A 481 -35.16 -6.73 17.78
C GLU A 481 -35.21 -5.23 17.95
N ILE A 482 -34.84 -4.52 16.87
CA ILE A 482 -35.00 -3.08 16.80
C ILE A 482 -36.50 -2.88 16.72
N THR A 483 -37.18 -2.93 17.88
CA THR A 483 -38.48 -2.32 18.03
C THR A 483 -38.17 -0.83 17.99
N LEU A 484 -38.46 -0.20 16.86
CA LEU A 484 -38.57 1.25 16.76
C LEU A 484 -39.68 1.59 17.76
N GLY A 485 -39.30 1.89 18.99
CA GLY A 485 -40.19 2.56 19.96
C GLY A 485 -40.63 3.91 19.39
N GLU A 486 -41.49 4.62 20.06
CA GLU A 486 -41.91 5.97 19.65
C GLU A 486 -40.67 6.81 19.30
N LEU A 487 -40.53 7.11 18.00
CA LEU A 487 -39.49 8.00 17.49
C LEU A 487 -39.75 9.40 18.05
N LYS A 488 -39.02 9.80 19.08
CA LYS A 488 -39.01 11.18 19.54
C LYS A 488 -38.25 12.01 18.52
N ILE A 489 -38.98 12.90 17.82
CA ILE A 489 -38.35 13.89 16.95
C ILE A 489 -37.60 14.86 17.86
N PRO A 490 -36.27 15.04 17.70
CA PRO A 490 -35.53 15.97 18.54
C PRO A 490 -35.97 17.41 18.26
N GLU A 491 -36.26 18.15 19.33
CA GLU A 491 -36.49 19.58 19.27
C GLU A 491 -35.22 20.32 19.66
N TYR A 492 -34.85 21.30 18.81
CA TYR A 492 -33.64 22.09 19.02
C TYR A 492 -34.01 23.47 19.55
N ASN A 493 -33.47 23.84 20.71
CA ASN A 493 -33.73 25.14 21.35
C ASN A 493 -32.76 26.22 20.90
N CYS A 494 -31.53 25.82 20.50
CA CYS A 494 -30.49 26.74 20.10
C CYS A 494 -29.69 26.16 18.91
N ILE A 495 -29.91 26.72 17.72
CA ILE A 495 -29.26 26.29 16.47
C ILE A 495 -28.17 27.28 16.10
N ALA A 496 -26.92 26.83 16.05
CA ALA A 496 -25.79 27.61 15.60
C ALA A 496 -25.59 27.47 14.07
N MET A 497 -25.25 28.56 13.40
CA MET A 497 -24.94 28.62 11.98
C MET A 497 -23.60 29.31 11.79
N ALA A 498 -22.63 28.65 11.12
CA ALA A 498 -21.38 29.31 10.76
C ALA A 498 -21.49 29.90 9.36
N LEU A 499 -21.38 31.23 9.27
CA LEU A 499 -21.55 32.02 8.06
C LEU A 499 -20.22 32.65 7.65
N ASP A 500 -19.99 32.80 6.36
CA ASP A 500 -18.79 33.44 5.80
C ASP A 500 -19.13 34.69 4.96
N PHE A 501 -20.38 35.15 5.01
CA PHE A 501 -20.96 36.23 4.25
C PHE A 501 -20.92 36.02 2.73
N SER A 502 -20.97 34.75 2.31
CA SER A 502 -21.08 34.35 0.91
C SER A 502 -22.53 34.15 0.44
N ARG A 503 -22.68 33.81 -0.85
CA ARG A 503 -24.01 33.49 -1.43
C ARG A 503 -24.61 32.19 -0.88
N ASP A 504 -23.79 31.33 -0.30
CA ASP A 504 -24.24 30.03 0.25
C ASP A 504 -24.85 30.17 1.64
N ASP A 505 -24.70 31.32 2.31
CA ASP A 505 -25.30 31.62 3.61
C ASP A 505 -26.84 31.51 3.59
N GLU A 506 -27.47 31.85 2.48
CA GLU A 506 -28.93 31.71 2.32
C GLU A 506 -29.35 30.24 2.47
N LYS A 507 -28.59 29.31 1.90
CA LYS A 507 -28.86 27.86 2.04
C LYS A 507 -28.65 27.40 3.47
N ILE A 508 -27.57 27.88 4.13
CA ILE A 508 -27.25 27.53 5.52
C ILE A 508 -28.37 27.98 6.44
N ILE A 509 -28.80 29.25 6.29
CA ILE A 509 -29.88 29.84 7.09
C ILE A 509 -31.20 29.11 6.84
N SER A 510 -31.55 28.85 5.59
CA SER A 510 -32.80 28.15 5.24
C SER A 510 -32.85 26.74 5.83
N ASN A 511 -31.74 25.99 5.76
CA ASN A 511 -31.66 24.65 6.36
C ASN A 511 -31.72 24.70 7.90
N ALA A 512 -31.07 25.68 8.52
CA ALA A 512 -31.16 25.88 9.96
C ALA A 512 -32.60 26.16 10.42
N ILE A 513 -33.31 27.07 9.73
CA ILE A 513 -34.69 27.40 10.06
C ILE A 513 -35.61 26.19 9.88
N ALA A 514 -35.39 25.35 8.87
CA ALA A 514 -36.18 24.14 8.64
C ALA A 514 -36.10 23.10 9.78
N HIS A 515 -35.05 23.14 10.62
CA HIS A 515 -34.85 22.24 11.75
C HIS A 515 -35.24 22.83 13.09
N GLY A 516 -35.61 24.12 13.14
CA GLY A 516 -36.04 24.78 14.34
C GLY A 516 -37.56 24.79 14.52
N ASN A 517 -38.00 25.28 15.68
CA ASN A 517 -39.38 25.52 16.04
C ASN A 517 -39.58 27.02 16.37
N PRO A 518 -40.82 27.53 16.61
CA PRO A 518 -41.05 28.94 16.92
C PRO A 518 -40.34 29.46 18.18
N GLN A 519 -39.87 28.60 19.05
CA GLN A 519 -39.13 28.97 20.28
C GLN A 519 -37.60 28.97 20.07
N THR A 520 -37.12 28.35 18.98
CA THR A 520 -35.68 28.19 18.71
C THR A 520 -34.98 29.56 18.58
N VAL A 521 -33.81 29.65 19.21
CA VAL A 521 -32.90 30.79 19.06
C VAL A 521 -31.82 30.41 18.05
N TYR A 522 -31.58 31.27 17.07
CA TYR A 522 -30.58 31.04 16.01
C TYR A 522 -29.33 31.87 16.29
N LEU A 523 -28.18 31.19 16.38
CA LEU A 523 -26.87 31.84 16.60
C LEU A 523 -26.12 31.94 15.27
N LEU A 524 -25.91 33.16 14.79
CA LEU A 524 -25.11 33.44 13.61
C LEU A 524 -23.66 33.62 14.07
N ILE A 525 -22.78 32.73 13.65
CA ILE A 525 -21.36 32.77 13.99
C ILE A 525 -20.56 33.13 12.74
N HIS A 526 -19.83 34.23 12.80
CA HIS A 526 -18.84 34.59 11.77
C HIS A 526 -17.46 34.75 12.39
N ILE A 527 -16.40 34.31 11.69
CA ILE A 527 -15.02 34.39 12.16
C ILE A 527 -14.27 35.44 11.37
N VAL A 528 -13.89 36.52 12.03
CA VAL A 528 -13.13 37.63 11.44
C VAL A 528 -11.69 37.15 11.10
N GLU A 529 -11.24 37.35 9.87
CA GLU A 529 -9.99 36.80 9.35
C GLU A 529 -8.87 37.82 9.21
N SER A 530 -9.07 39.05 9.61
CA SER A 530 -8.05 40.08 9.52
C SER A 530 -6.76 39.70 10.30
N ALA A 531 -5.63 40.24 9.86
CA ALA A 531 -4.35 40.03 10.54
C ALA A 531 -4.40 40.54 11.99
N SER A 532 -5.08 41.66 12.22
CA SER A 532 -5.31 42.25 13.53
C SER A 532 -6.16 41.33 14.42
N ALA A 533 -7.27 40.79 13.90
CA ALA A 533 -8.15 39.87 14.64
C ALA A 533 -7.46 38.55 15.03
N LYS A 534 -6.47 38.09 14.24
CA LYS A 534 -5.67 36.91 14.58
C LYS A 534 -4.77 37.12 15.79
N TYR A 535 -4.21 38.32 15.96
CA TYR A 535 -3.26 38.62 17.03
C TYR A 535 -3.96 39.22 18.26
N LEU A 536 -4.82 40.24 18.08
CA LEU A 536 -5.46 40.98 19.16
C LEU A 536 -6.77 40.33 19.63
N GLY A 537 -7.35 39.44 18.80
CA GLY A 537 -8.63 38.79 19.14
C GLY A 537 -9.78 39.79 19.24
N ARG A 538 -10.51 39.77 20.39
CA ARG A 538 -11.66 40.63 20.64
C ARG A 538 -11.35 42.14 20.74
N GLU A 539 -10.09 42.50 20.93
CA GLU A 539 -9.64 43.90 20.99
C GLU A 539 -9.33 44.47 19.59
N SER A 540 -9.55 43.69 18.54
CA SER A 540 -9.39 44.16 17.16
C SER A 540 -10.52 45.09 16.77
N ASP A 541 -10.18 46.31 16.36
CA ASP A 541 -11.12 47.35 15.86
C ASP A 541 -10.64 47.88 14.50
N ASP A 542 -10.27 46.94 13.60
CA ASP A 542 -9.87 47.29 12.24
C ASP A 542 -11.07 47.43 11.29
N PHE A 543 -10.79 47.90 10.07
CA PHE A 543 -11.80 48.14 9.06
C PHE A 543 -12.60 46.85 8.72
N GLU A 544 -11.92 45.71 8.70
CA GLU A 544 -12.54 44.43 8.34
C GLU A 544 -13.48 43.96 9.46
N THR A 545 -13.06 44.06 10.73
CA THR A 545 -13.88 43.76 11.90
C THR A 545 -15.16 44.60 11.93
N ARG A 546 -15.07 45.92 11.65
CA ARG A 546 -16.23 46.80 11.60
C ARG A 546 -17.17 46.45 10.46
N LYS A 547 -16.64 46.12 9.29
CA LYS A 547 -17.42 45.70 8.12
C LYS A 547 -18.18 44.39 8.37
N ASP A 548 -17.52 43.42 9.01
CA ASP A 548 -18.13 42.15 9.37
C ASP A 548 -19.22 42.34 10.44
N GLN A 549 -19.00 43.25 11.38
CA GLN A 549 -20.02 43.67 12.34
C GLN A 549 -21.25 44.24 11.66
N GLU A 550 -21.06 45.21 10.75
CA GLU A 550 -22.16 45.82 9.98
C GLU A 550 -22.93 44.76 9.16
N GLN A 551 -22.19 43.80 8.57
CA GLN A 551 -22.83 42.75 7.78
C GLN A 551 -23.63 41.80 8.68
N MET A 552 -23.11 41.43 9.85
CA MET A 552 -23.83 40.65 10.85
C MET A 552 -25.12 41.33 11.28
N GLU A 553 -25.08 42.65 11.55
CA GLU A 553 -26.27 43.43 11.93
C GLU A 553 -27.35 43.43 10.84
N LYS A 554 -26.94 43.48 9.55
CA LYS A 554 -27.90 43.37 8.42
C LYS A 554 -28.58 42.00 8.41
N TYR A 555 -27.85 40.91 8.60
CA TYR A 555 -28.44 39.57 8.68
C TYR A 555 -29.41 39.44 9.85
N LEU A 556 -29.06 39.97 11.02
CA LEU A 556 -29.93 39.99 12.19
C LEU A 556 -31.21 40.79 11.95
N ALA A 557 -31.09 41.97 11.35
CA ALA A 557 -32.24 42.80 11.01
C ALA A 557 -33.22 42.08 10.05
N LEU A 558 -32.67 41.35 9.05
CA LEU A 558 -33.49 40.58 8.09
C LEU A 558 -34.21 39.40 8.75
N LEU A 559 -33.58 38.74 9.72
CA LEU A 559 -34.18 37.62 10.47
C LEU A 559 -35.22 38.13 11.48
N HIS A 560 -34.93 39.21 12.20
CA HIS A 560 -35.85 39.82 13.14
C HIS A 560 -37.11 40.37 12.42
N ALA A 561 -36.96 40.95 11.22
CA ALA A 561 -38.09 41.36 10.39
C ALA A 561 -39.02 40.19 10.01
N ARG A 562 -38.54 38.95 10.04
CA ARG A 562 -39.32 37.72 9.83
C ARG A 562 -39.77 37.06 11.12
N ASN A 563 -39.69 37.75 12.27
CA ASN A 563 -40.01 37.25 13.60
C ASN A 563 -39.15 36.02 14.03
N ILE A 564 -37.93 35.90 13.51
CA ILE A 564 -37.00 34.84 13.87
C ILE A 564 -36.05 35.36 14.96
N LYS A 565 -36.01 34.66 16.11
CA LYS A 565 -35.12 35.01 17.23
C LYS A 565 -33.68 34.69 16.88
N ALA A 566 -32.86 35.70 16.61
CA ALA A 566 -31.47 35.51 16.20
C ALA A 566 -30.50 36.33 17.03
N LYS A 567 -29.28 35.80 17.25
CA LYS A 567 -28.16 36.47 17.93
C LYS A 567 -26.92 36.32 17.07
N GLY A 568 -26.17 37.39 16.84
CA GLY A 568 -24.92 37.39 16.09
C GLY A 568 -23.70 37.29 17.03
N LEU A 569 -22.71 36.51 16.64
CA LEU A 569 -21.46 36.30 17.35
C LEU A 569 -20.29 36.42 16.39
N LEU A 570 -19.36 37.32 16.68
CA LEU A 570 -18.10 37.40 15.98
C LEU A 570 -17.03 36.57 16.76
N GLY A 571 -16.36 35.67 16.06
CA GLY A 571 -15.24 34.92 16.56
C GLY A 571 -13.93 35.44 15.97
N TYR A 572 -12.82 35.08 16.59
CA TYR A 572 -11.49 35.58 16.27
C TYR A 572 -10.45 34.46 16.26
N ARG A 573 -9.31 34.64 15.60
CA ARG A 573 -8.20 33.71 15.56
C ARG A 573 -8.45 32.47 14.68
N HIS A 574 -8.60 31.29 15.24
CA HIS A 574 -8.64 30.01 14.53
C HIS A 574 -10.09 29.57 14.25
N ARG A 575 -10.52 29.52 12.97
CA ARG A 575 -11.90 29.22 12.56
C ARG A 575 -12.53 28.04 13.32
N ALA A 576 -11.99 26.85 13.16
CA ALA A 576 -12.59 25.63 13.75
C ALA A 576 -12.65 25.67 15.28
N LYS A 577 -11.57 26.10 15.93
CA LYS A 577 -11.51 26.16 17.40
C LYS A 577 -12.48 27.20 17.96
N GLU A 578 -12.62 28.32 17.29
CA GLU A 578 -13.46 29.41 17.73
C GLU A 578 -14.95 29.09 17.53
N ILE A 579 -15.32 28.47 16.41
CA ILE A 579 -16.69 27.95 16.22
C ILE A 579 -17.03 26.96 17.33
N VAL A 580 -16.17 26.01 17.63
CA VAL A 580 -16.37 25.03 18.70
C VAL A 580 -16.51 25.70 20.08
N ARG A 581 -15.71 26.74 20.36
CA ARG A 581 -15.77 27.50 21.60
C ARG A 581 -17.12 28.21 21.74
N LEU A 582 -17.54 28.96 20.70
CA LEU A 582 -18.79 29.72 20.71
C LEU A 582 -20.01 28.80 20.80
N VAL A 583 -20.02 27.68 20.08
CA VAL A 583 -21.08 26.67 20.15
C VAL A 583 -21.22 26.10 21.57
N LYS A 584 -20.12 25.88 22.29
CA LYS A 584 -20.13 25.39 23.67
C LYS A 584 -20.54 26.46 24.68
N GLU A 585 -20.05 27.69 24.53
CA GLU A 585 -20.38 28.82 25.41
C GLU A 585 -21.88 29.15 25.38
N GLU A 586 -22.45 29.19 24.18
CA GLU A 586 -23.87 29.51 23.99
C GLU A 586 -24.79 28.28 24.14
N LYS A 587 -24.22 27.09 24.46
CA LYS A 587 -24.95 25.84 24.65
C LYS A 587 -25.84 25.46 23.47
N ALA A 588 -25.35 25.67 22.24
CA ALA A 588 -26.10 25.26 21.05
C ALA A 588 -26.27 23.73 21.05
N ASP A 589 -27.44 23.27 20.64
CA ASP A 589 -27.83 21.86 20.58
C ASP A 589 -27.89 21.30 19.16
N PHE A 590 -27.73 22.16 18.16
CA PHE A 590 -27.57 21.81 16.75
C PHE A 590 -26.64 22.80 16.05
N LEU A 591 -25.84 22.32 15.08
CA LEU A 591 -24.91 23.17 14.33
C LEU A 591 -25.06 22.95 12.83
N VAL A 592 -25.17 24.05 12.06
CA VAL A 592 -25.21 24.04 10.59
C VAL A 592 -23.96 24.71 10.05
N LEU A 593 -23.28 24.05 9.12
CA LEU A 593 -22.03 24.50 8.49
C LEU A 593 -22.15 24.44 6.97
N GLY A 594 -21.51 25.35 6.26
CA GLY A 594 -21.31 25.24 4.81
C GLY A 594 -20.27 24.19 4.45
N GLY A 595 -20.50 23.42 3.38
CA GLY A 595 -19.61 22.37 2.87
C GLY A 595 -18.50 22.88 1.95
N HIS A 596 -18.61 24.08 1.43
CA HIS A 596 -17.66 24.70 0.50
C HIS A 596 -16.97 25.90 1.16
N GLY A 597 -15.72 25.70 1.57
CA GLY A 597 -14.75 26.77 1.80
C GLY A 597 -13.83 26.83 0.59
N HIS A 598 -13.36 27.99 0.22
CA HIS A 598 -12.52 28.36 -0.92
C HIS A 598 -11.83 27.21 -1.67
N THR A 599 -12.10 27.07 -2.98
CA THR A 599 -11.38 26.20 -3.91
C THR A 599 -9.98 26.75 -4.17
N GLY A 600 -8.93 26.11 -3.63
CA GLY A 600 -7.55 26.49 -3.89
C GLY A 600 -6.52 25.76 -3.00
N ILE A 601 -5.24 26.08 -3.21
CA ILE A 601 -4.08 25.51 -2.48
C ILE A 601 -4.20 25.65 -0.95
N LYS A 602 -4.98 26.61 -0.45
CA LYS A 602 -5.22 26.84 0.99
C LYS A 602 -6.05 25.74 1.66
N ASP A 603 -7.04 25.16 0.97
CA ASP A 603 -7.84 24.04 1.50
C ASP A 603 -6.99 22.78 1.68
N TRP A 604 -5.97 22.67 0.87
CA TRP A 604 -5.03 21.58 0.88
C TRP A 604 -4.08 21.58 2.10
N ILE A 605 -3.74 22.77 2.61
CA ILE A 605 -2.80 22.93 3.74
C ILE A 605 -3.53 22.92 5.09
N TYR A 606 -4.74 23.48 5.19
CA TYR A 606 -5.42 23.70 6.48
C TYR A 606 -6.58 22.74 6.78
N GLY A 607 -6.98 21.88 5.85
CA GLY A 607 -8.09 20.93 6.00
C GLY A 607 -9.46 21.64 6.06
N GLU A 608 -10.55 20.94 5.68
CA GLU A 608 -11.90 21.50 5.71
C GLU A 608 -12.33 21.86 7.14
N THR A 609 -12.71 23.12 7.38
CA THR A 609 -13.19 23.61 8.68
C THR A 609 -14.34 22.75 9.21
N ALA A 610 -15.26 22.33 8.35
CA ALA A 610 -16.38 21.47 8.71
C ALA A 610 -15.94 20.13 9.31
N ASN A 611 -14.89 19.48 8.76
CA ASN A 611 -14.34 18.23 9.27
C ASN A 611 -13.70 18.41 10.65
N GLN A 612 -12.96 19.49 10.86
CA GLN A 612 -12.34 19.77 12.15
C GLN A 612 -13.37 20.06 13.24
N VAL A 613 -14.42 20.83 12.91
CA VAL A 613 -15.50 21.20 13.86
C VAL A 613 -16.31 19.98 14.26
N ARG A 614 -16.79 19.17 13.31
CA ARG A 614 -17.64 18.00 13.60
C ARG A 614 -16.99 16.97 14.52
N HIS A 615 -15.64 16.87 14.52
CA HIS A 615 -14.91 15.97 15.41
C HIS A 615 -14.74 16.52 16.85
N GLN A 616 -14.96 17.82 17.05
CA GLN A 616 -14.74 18.48 18.35
C GLN A 616 -16.03 18.86 19.08
N VAL A 617 -17.18 18.84 18.40
CA VAL A 617 -18.49 19.06 19.00
C VAL A 617 -19.21 17.73 19.26
N ARG A 618 -20.04 17.68 20.31
CA ARG A 618 -20.84 16.48 20.67
C ARG A 618 -22.33 16.65 20.34
N ILE A 619 -22.67 17.63 19.54
CA ILE A 619 -24.03 17.91 19.07
C ILE A 619 -24.18 17.48 17.60
N PRO A 620 -25.39 17.26 17.09
CA PRO A 620 -25.63 17.00 15.68
C PRO A 620 -25.11 18.15 14.81
N VAL A 621 -24.46 17.80 13.68
CA VAL A 621 -23.90 18.76 12.73
C VAL A 621 -24.46 18.47 11.35
N LEU A 622 -25.12 19.45 10.75
CA LEU A 622 -25.58 19.44 9.38
C LEU A 622 -24.56 20.20 8.51
N VAL A 623 -24.06 19.55 7.48
CA VAL A 623 -23.19 20.19 6.47
C VAL A 623 -24.00 20.41 5.20
N VAL A 624 -24.20 21.68 4.83
CA VAL A 624 -24.96 22.10 3.67
C VAL A 624 -24.01 22.33 2.50
N GLN A 625 -24.29 21.69 1.35
CA GLN A 625 -23.50 21.82 0.10
C GLN A 625 -24.21 22.71 -0.92
#